data_62fe1f95b81c23d917cccb8230acc5d1
#
_entry.id   62fe1f95b81c23d917cccb8230acc5d1
#
_cell.length_a   1.000
_cell.length_b   1.000
_cell.length_c   1.000
_cell.angle_alpha   90.00
_cell.angle_beta   90.00
_cell.angle_gamma   90.00
#
_symmetry.space_group_name_H-M   'P 1'
#
loop_
_entity.id
_entity.type
_entity.pdbx_description
1 polymer ?
#
loop_
_entity_poly.entity_id
_entity_poly.type
_entity_poly.pdbx_seq_one_letter_code
_entity_poly.pdbx_strand_id
1 'polypeptide(L)'
;MTTKKPFGLPSGKLIAIAAVAGVVAGAAAVYVKETGIGNGIGSSASAECSLAKERAANLAPLMKGQVAAMVAATEPRKLTAVSFNGPDGKPLTLDHFAGKTVLLNLWATWCVPCREEMPALNALEKEMGSDRFQVVPVNIDTGDDEKPKTFLTETGVDALQLYRDNTIGVFNSLKKEGLAFGLPVTLLLDDKGCLISGMNGPAAWDSEDAKALIKGAIGS
;
A
#
# COMPACT_ATOMS: atom_id res chain seq x y z
N MET A 1 68.46 -28.00 5.73
CA MET A 1 67.50 -29.16 5.68
C MET A 1 66.48 -28.94 6.77
N THR A 2 65.30 -28.46 6.41
CA THR A 2 64.21 -28.20 7.33
C THR A 2 63.16 -29.31 7.20
N THR A 3 63.07 -30.14 8.24
CA THR A 3 62.12 -31.26 8.32
C THR A 3 60.74 -30.71 8.67
N LYS A 4 59.75 -30.80 7.73
CA LYS A 4 58.35 -30.58 7.98
C LYS A 4 57.80 -31.73 8.88
N LYS A 5 57.25 -31.37 10.06
CA LYS A 5 56.45 -32.30 10.89
C LYS A 5 55.12 -32.64 10.19
N PRO A 6 54.67 -33.91 10.14
CA PRO A 6 53.37 -34.27 9.60
C PRO A 6 52.27 -33.79 10.52
N PHE A 7 51.22 -33.18 9.94
CA PHE A 7 49.96 -32.83 10.64
C PHE A 7 49.28 -34.13 11.07
N GLY A 8 49.22 -34.36 12.37
CA GLY A 8 48.46 -35.49 12.95
C GLY A 8 46.98 -35.31 12.79
N LEU A 9 46.26 -36.31 12.30
CA LEU A 9 44.80 -36.35 12.24
C LEU A 9 44.21 -36.25 13.66
N PRO A 10 43.13 -35.46 13.85
CA PRO A 10 42.49 -35.34 15.15
C PRO A 10 41.95 -36.69 15.63
N SER A 11 42.04 -36.96 16.96
CA SER A 11 41.64 -38.21 17.53
C SER A 11 40.13 -38.49 17.30
N GLY A 12 39.73 -39.78 17.11
CA GLY A 12 38.34 -40.16 16.84
C GLY A 12 37.32 -39.61 17.85
N LYS A 13 37.78 -39.33 19.07
CA LYS A 13 36.93 -38.68 20.11
C LYS A 13 36.57 -37.20 19.76
N LEU A 14 37.52 -36.45 19.16
CA LEU A 14 37.26 -35.05 18.72
C LEU A 14 36.33 -35.03 17.52
N ILE A 15 36.45 -35.98 16.60
CA ILE A 15 35.54 -36.11 15.45
C ILE A 15 34.11 -36.45 15.92
N ALA A 16 33.95 -37.36 16.89
CA ALA A 16 32.65 -37.73 17.43
C ALA A 16 31.97 -36.55 18.15
N ILE A 17 32.71 -35.75 18.93
CA ILE A 17 32.18 -34.56 19.64
C ILE A 17 31.74 -33.49 18.60
N ALA A 18 32.51 -33.27 17.54
CA ALA A 18 32.16 -32.31 16.49
C ALA A 18 30.90 -32.75 15.71
N ALA A 19 30.73 -34.04 15.46
CA ALA A 19 29.56 -34.61 14.78
C ALA A 19 28.27 -34.43 15.63
N VAL A 20 28.34 -34.74 16.93
CA VAL A 20 27.21 -34.57 17.85
C VAL A 20 26.84 -33.08 18.01
N ALA A 21 27.80 -32.18 18.14
CA ALA A 21 27.56 -30.74 18.20
C ALA A 21 26.90 -30.21 16.93
N GLY A 22 27.32 -30.69 15.75
CA GLY A 22 26.73 -30.34 14.45
C GLY A 22 25.28 -30.81 14.33
N VAL A 23 24.95 -32.01 14.76
CA VAL A 23 23.57 -32.55 14.74
C VAL A 23 22.67 -31.79 15.70
N VAL A 24 23.13 -31.46 16.90
CA VAL A 24 22.35 -30.67 17.88
C VAL A 24 22.11 -29.25 17.37
N ALA A 25 23.12 -28.59 16.81
CA ALA A 25 22.97 -27.26 16.23
C ALA A 25 22.04 -27.27 15.00
N GLY A 26 22.14 -28.30 14.14
CA GLY A 26 21.25 -28.48 13.00
C GLY A 26 19.81 -28.74 13.41
N ALA A 27 19.57 -29.60 14.40
CA ALA A 27 18.24 -29.87 14.92
C ALA A 27 17.61 -28.63 15.59
N ALA A 28 18.40 -27.83 16.33
CA ALA A 28 17.95 -26.58 16.91
C ALA A 28 17.58 -25.55 15.84
N ALA A 29 18.36 -25.44 14.75
CA ALA A 29 18.06 -24.53 13.64
C ALA A 29 16.79 -24.93 12.87
N VAL A 30 16.54 -26.23 12.67
CA VAL A 30 15.30 -26.74 12.05
C VAL A 30 14.12 -26.53 12.98
N TYR A 31 14.27 -26.82 14.28
CA TYR A 31 13.20 -26.62 15.29
C TYR A 31 12.78 -25.15 15.40
N VAL A 32 13.74 -24.19 15.40
CA VAL A 32 13.46 -22.75 15.42
C VAL A 32 12.72 -22.33 14.12
N LYS A 33 13.04 -22.94 12.98
CA LYS A 33 12.37 -22.66 11.71
C LYS A 33 10.92 -23.19 11.68
N GLU A 34 10.68 -24.37 12.26
CA GLU A 34 9.33 -24.97 12.30
C GLU A 34 8.44 -24.38 13.41
N THR A 35 9.03 -23.97 14.53
CA THR A 35 8.28 -23.39 15.66
C THR A 35 8.04 -21.89 15.55
N GLY A 36 8.51 -21.23 14.48
CA GLY A 36 8.23 -19.81 14.23
C GLY A 36 8.84 -18.81 15.23
N ILE A 37 9.76 -19.22 16.07
CA ILE A 37 10.41 -18.36 17.10
C ILE A 37 11.51 -17.46 16.50
N GLY A 38 11.58 -17.34 15.17
CA GLY A 38 12.66 -16.64 14.46
C GLY A 38 12.30 -15.41 13.64
N ASN A 39 11.03 -14.97 13.59
CA ASN A 39 10.64 -13.84 12.72
C ASN A 39 9.80 -12.79 13.46
N GLY A 40 10.41 -12.05 14.36
CA GLY A 40 9.77 -10.99 15.15
C GLY A 40 9.60 -9.63 14.45
N ILE A 41 9.84 -9.48 13.14
CA ILE A 41 9.75 -8.18 12.44
C ILE A 41 8.71 -8.18 11.31
N GLY A 42 8.27 -9.33 10.78
CA GLY A 42 7.24 -9.41 9.72
C GLY A 42 5.82 -9.69 10.21
N SER A 43 5.67 -10.10 11.47
CA SER A 43 4.42 -10.66 12.00
C SER A 43 3.43 -9.60 12.52
N SER A 44 3.86 -8.38 12.86
CA SER A 44 2.96 -7.36 13.40
C SER A 44 2.11 -6.67 12.31
N ALA A 45 2.70 -6.36 11.17
CA ALA A 45 1.98 -5.69 10.08
C ALA A 45 0.92 -6.58 9.41
N SER A 46 1.16 -7.90 9.32
CA SER A 46 0.18 -8.86 8.80
C SER A 46 -0.95 -9.13 9.82
N ALA A 47 -0.66 -9.08 11.12
CA ALA A 47 -1.67 -9.20 12.17
C ALA A 47 -2.61 -7.99 12.22
N GLU A 48 -2.09 -6.77 11.98
CA GLU A 48 -2.90 -5.55 11.94
C GLU A 48 -3.91 -5.54 10.80
N CYS A 49 -3.56 -6.12 9.63
CA CYS A 49 -4.42 -6.16 8.44
C CYS A 49 -5.16 -7.51 8.27
N SER A 50 -5.23 -8.34 9.31
CA SER A 50 -5.89 -9.66 9.23
C SER A 50 -7.37 -9.57 8.83
N LEU A 51 -8.11 -8.59 9.34
CA LEU A 51 -9.51 -8.34 9.00
C LEU A 51 -9.67 -7.73 7.59
N ALA A 52 -8.67 -7.04 7.06
CA ALA A 52 -8.74 -6.42 5.75
C ALA A 52 -8.88 -7.46 4.62
N LYS A 53 -8.39 -8.69 4.81
CA LYS A 53 -8.57 -9.80 3.85
C LYS A 53 -10.04 -10.20 3.73
N GLU A 54 -10.74 -10.32 4.84
CA GLU A 54 -12.17 -10.63 4.85
C GLU A 54 -12.98 -9.46 4.26
N ARG A 55 -12.64 -8.22 4.64
CA ARG A 55 -13.23 -7.01 4.05
C ARG A 55 -13.04 -6.97 2.53
N ALA A 56 -11.85 -7.21 2.03
CA ALA A 56 -11.56 -7.25 0.60
C ALA A 56 -12.41 -8.30 -0.13
N ALA A 57 -12.55 -9.50 0.45
CA ALA A 57 -13.38 -10.57 -0.10
C ALA A 57 -14.87 -10.19 -0.11
N ASN A 58 -15.37 -9.59 0.97
CA ASN A 58 -16.76 -9.15 1.09
C ASN A 58 -17.11 -8.00 0.13
N LEU A 59 -16.13 -7.15 -0.23
CA LEU A 59 -16.30 -6.06 -1.17
C LEU A 59 -16.17 -6.48 -2.64
N ALA A 60 -15.56 -7.64 -2.93
CA ALA A 60 -15.34 -8.11 -4.30
C ALA A 60 -16.63 -8.13 -5.17
N PRO A 61 -17.82 -8.52 -4.68
CA PRO A 61 -19.06 -8.46 -5.46
C PRO A 61 -19.51 -7.04 -5.84
N LEU A 62 -19.02 -6.01 -5.14
CA LEU A 62 -19.30 -4.60 -5.41
C LEU A 62 -18.32 -3.97 -6.41
N MET A 63 -17.23 -4.67 -6.75
CA MET A 63 -16.25 -4.27 -7.78
C MET A 63 -16.77 -4.62 -9.16
N LYS A 64 -17.79 -3.88 -9.61
CA LYS A 64 -18.51 -4.16 -10.87
C LYS A 64 -18.90 -2.85 -11.58
N GLY A 65 -19.49 -2.97 -12.78
CA GLY A 65 -19.96 -1.82 -13.55
C GLY A 65 -18.85 -0.80 -13.79
N GLN A 66 -19.04 0.42 -13.33
CA GLN A 66 -18.10 1.53 -13.53
C GLN A 66 -16.78 1.38 -12.74
N VAL A 67 -16.76 0.53 -11.72
CA VAL A 67 -15.57 0.23 -10.90
C VAL A 67 -15.12 -1.23 -11.04
N ALA A 68 -15.49 -1.90 -12.14
CA ALA A 68 -15.15 -3.30 -12.40
C ALA A 68 -13.63 -3.56 -12.55
N ALA A 69 -12.83 -2.52 -12.79
CA ALA A 69 -11.37 -2.62 -12.84
C ALA A 69 -10.71 -2.68 -11.46
N MET A 70 -11.47 -2.44 -10.37
CA MET A 70 -10.98 -2.65 -9.02
C MET A 70 -10.70 -4.13 -8.77
N VAL A 71 -9.57 -4.43 -8.16
CA VAL A 71 -9.13 -5.78 -7.80
C VAL A 71 -8.96 -5.87 -6.30
N ALA A 72 -9.63 -6.83 -5.67
CA ALA A 72 -9.49 -7.08 -4.24
C ALA A 72 -8.05 -7.48 -3.88
N ALA A 73 -7.52 -6.92 -2.80
CA ALA A 73 -6.18 -7.26 -2.31
C ALA A 73 -6.17 -8.70 -1.77
N THR A 74 -5.33 -9.56 -2.34
CA THR A 74 -5.14 -10.94 -1.89
C THR A 74 -4.31 -11.02 -0.61
N GLU A 75 -3.41 -10.06 -0.44
CA GLU A 75 -2.53 -9.91 0.73
C GLU A 75 -2.61 -8.47 1.26
N PRO A 76 -3.67 -8.13 2.03
CA PRO A 76 -3.81 -6.82 2.63
C PRO A 76 -2.65 -6.49 3.54
N ARG A 77 -2.14 -5.26 3.40
CA ARG A 77 -1.01 -4.75 4.17
C ARG A 77 -1.07 -3.23 4.28
N LYS A 78 -0.39 -2.67 5.26
CA LYS A 78 -0.16 -1.23 5.32
C LYS A 78 0.86 -0.79 4.26
N LEU A 79 0.60 0.34 3.62
CA LEU A 79 1.49 0.96 2.63
C LEU A 79 2.43 1.97 3.33
N THR A 80 3.35 1.46 4.15
CA THR A 80 4.22 2.29 5.01
C THR A 80 5.23 3.16 4.24
N ALA A 81 5.52 2.81 2.98
CA ALA A 81 6.43 3.58 2.12
C ALA A 81 5.73 4.75 1.40
N VAL A 82 4.43 4.95 1.61
CA VAL A 82 3.66 6.04 0.99
C VAL A 82 3.75 7.28 1.87
N SER A 83 4.39 8.33 1.36
CA SER A 83 4.46 9.64 1.99
C SER A 83 4.37 10.74 0.94
N PHE A 84 3.69 11.83 1.26
CA PHE A 84 3.45 12.97 0.38
C PHE A 84 3.24 14.23 1.22
N ASN A 85 3.13 15.39 0.61
CA ASN A 85 2.89 16.64 1.31
C ASN A 85 1.38 16.93 1.38
N GLY A 86 0.93 17.35 2.54
CA GLY A 86 -0.42 17.87 2.78
C GLY A 86 -0.66 19.23 2.13
N PRO A 87 -1.90 19.75 2.22
CA PRO A 87 -2.27 21.06 1.69
C PRO A 87 -1.47 22.22 2.30
N ASP A 88 -0.93 22.04 3.50
CA ASP A 88 -0.06 23.00 4.19
C ASP A 88 1.43 22.83 3.83
N GLY A 89 1.75 21.94 2.90
CA GLY A 89 3.10 21.64 2.44
C GLY A 89 3.91 20.75 3.38
N LYS A 90 3.32 20.27 4.50
CA LYS A 90 4.04 19.39 5.44
C LYS A 90 3.97 17.93 5.03
N PRO A 91 5.02 17.15 5.30
CA PRO A 91 4.99 15.71 5.05
C PRO A 91 3.90 14.99 5.82
N LEU A 92 3.16 14.11 5.13
CA LEU A 92 2.14 13.22 5.66
C LEU A 92 2.44 11.79 5.25
N THR A 93 1.97 10.85 6.07
CA THR A 93 1.84 9.43 5.73
C THR A 93 0.38 9.02 5.77
N LEU A 94 0.07 7.80 5.35
CA LEU A 94 -1.30 7.28 5.41
C LEU A 94 -1.84 7.17 6.85
N ASP A 95 -0.97 7.07 7.85
CA ASP A 95 -1.39 7.07 9.27
C ASP A 95 -2.08 8.37 9.71
N HIS A 96 -1.89 9.47 8.98
CA HIS A 96 -2.62 10.72 9.20
C HIS A 96 -4.14 10.55 9.03
N PHE A 97 -4.57 9.60 8.24
CA PHE A 97 -5.96 9.31 7.93
C PHE A 97 -6.53 8.14 8.75
N ALA A 98 -5.83 7.70 9.79
CA ALA A 98 -6.30 6.63 10.66
C ALA A 98 -7.71 6.91 11.19
N GLY A 99 -8.58 5.90 11.18
CA GLY A 99 -10.00 6.00 11.50
C GLY A 99 -10.91 6.29 10.30
N LYS A 100 -10.33 6.56 9.12
CA LYS A 100 -11.08 6.77 7.88
C LYS A 100 -10.79 5.68 6.85
N THR A 101 -11.82 5.27 6.14
CA THR A 101 -11.67 4.62 4.83
C THR A 101 -11.15 5.66 3.84
N VAL A 102 -10.07 5.36 3.13
CA VAL A 102 -9.40 6.30 2.21
C VAL A 102 -9.46 5.80 0.78
N LEU A 103 -9.90 6.64 -0.13
CA LEU A 103 -9.72 6.46 -1.57
C LEU A 103 -8.51 7.29 -2.01
N LEU A 104 -7.33 6.65 -2.00
CA LEU A 104 -6.08 7.26 -2.45
C LEU A 104 -6.02 7.22 -3.97
N ASN A 105 -5.89 8.38 -4.62
CA ASN A 105 -5.79 8.47 -6.07
C ASN A 105 -4.49 9.20 -6.46
N LEU A 106 -3.69 8.63 -7.36
CA LEU A 106 -2.52 9.30 -7.93
C LEU A 106 -2.87 9.88 -9.30
N TRP A 107 -2.59 11.16 -9.48
CA TRP A 107 -2.90 11.89 -10.69
C TRP A 107 -1.83 12.92 -11.07
N ALA A 108 -1.90 13.41 -12.32
CA ALA A 108 -1.04 14.48 -12.79
C ALA A 108 -1.78 15.36 -13.82
N THR A 109 -1.37 16.62 -13.97
CA THR A 109 -1.97 17.56 -14.93
C THR A 109 -1.72 17.18 -16.40
N TRP A 110 -0.66 16.44 -16.68
CA TRP A 110 -0.33 15.92 -18.01
C TRP A 110 -1.03 14.58 -18.34
N CYS A 111 -1.69 13.96 -17.36
CA CYS A 111 -2.41 12.70 -17.52
C CYS A 111 -3.86 12.99 -17.93
N VAL A 112 -4.19 12.79 -19.20
CA VAL A 112 -5.54 13.09 -19.74
C VAL A 112 -6.64 12.33 -19.01
N PRO A 113 -6.59 10.97 -18.84
CA PRO A 113 -7.65 10.24 -18.12
C PRO A 113 -7.75 10.65 -16.64
N CYS A 114 -6.65 11.06 -16.01
CA CYS A 114 -6.72 11.57 -14.63
C CYS A 114 -7.55 12.86 -14.54
N ARG A 115 -7.32 13.77 -15.50
CA ARG A 115 -8.06 15.05 -15.57
C ARG A 115 -9.55 14.84 -15.80
N GLU A 116 -9.90 13.83 -16.60
CA GLU A 116 -11.29 13.48 -16.92
C GLU A 116 -12.05 12.90 -15.71
N GLU A 117 -11.37 12.17 -14.82
CA GLU A 117 -12.03 11.60 -13.63
C GLU A 117 -12.09 12.54 -12.40
N MET A 118 -11.28 13.62 -12.36
CA MET A 118 -11.23 14.52 -11.20
C MET A 118 -12.58 15.14 -10.81
N PRO A 119 -13.46 15.56 -11.75
CA PRO A 119 -14.80 16.03 -11.40
C PRO A 119 -15.65 14.96 -10.70
N ALA A 120 -15.54 13.68 -11.12
CA ALA A 120 -16.25 12.57 -10.51
C ALA A 120 -15.72 12.25 -9.10
N LEU A 121 -14.40 12.31 -8.88
CA LEU A 121 -13.79 12.21 -7.54
C LEU A 121 -14.25 13.36 -6.63
N ASN A 122 -14.34 14.58 -7.18
CA ASN A 122 -14.86 15.75 -6.44
C ASN A 122 -16.33 15.59 -6.04
N ALA A 123 -17.15 15.07 -6.94
CA ALA A 123 -18.57 14.77 -6.65
C ALA A 123 -18.70 13.68 -5.57
N LEU A 124 -17.88 12.63 -5.64
CA LEU A 124 -17.84 11.58 -4.61
C LEU A 124 -17.46 12.15 -3.24
N GLU A 125 -16.44 13.01 -3.15
CA GLU A 125 -16.05 13.66 -1.89
C GLU A 125 -17.16 14.55 -1.36
N LYS A 126 -17.83 15.34 -2.19
CA LYS A 126 -18.98 16.18 -1.78
C LYS A 126 -20.13 15.36 -1.21
N GLU A 127 -20.41 14.20 -1.79
CA GLU A 127 -21.56 13.39 -1.40
C GLU A 127 -21.25 12.46 -0.21
N MET A 128 -20.05 11.90 -0.15
CA MET A 128 -19.71 10.84 0.79
C MET A 128 -18.60 11.20 1.78
N GLY A 129 -17.86 12.28 1.54
CA GLY A 129 -16.81 12.78 2.44
C GLY A 129 -17.34 12.99 3.85
N SER A 130 -16.64 12.47 4.86
CA SER A 130 -17.09 12.47 6.26
C SER A 130 -15.91 12.27 7.22
N ASP A 131 -16.21 12.14 8.51
CA ASP A 131 -15.25 11.70 9.53
C ASP A 131 -14.80 10.23 9.33
N ARG A 132 -15.53 9.44 8.52
CA ARG A 132 -15.24 8.03 8.25
C ARG A 132 -14.74 7.72 6.84
N PHE A 133 -14.80 8.68 5.91
CA PHE A 133 -14.35 8.51 4.53
C PHE A 133 -13.72 9.78 3.98
N GLN A 134 -12.68 9.61 3.15
CA GLN A 134 -12.03 10.71 2.46
C GLN A 134 -11.42 10.27 1.14
N VAL A 135 -11.60 11.08 0.09
CA VAL A 135 -10.80 11.00 -1.14
C VAL A 135 -9.49 11.77 -0.94
N VAL A 136 -8.38 11.13 -1.22
CA VAL A 136 -7.03 11.70 -1.07
C VAL A 136 -6.33 11.68 -2.43
N PRO A 137 -6.54 12.73 -3.28
CA PRO A 137 -5.92 12.81 -4.59
C PRO A 137 -4.52 13.40 -4.47
N VAL A 138 -3.49 12.56 -4.64
CA VAL A 138 -2.08 12.97 -4.61
C VAL A 138 -1.61 13.31 -6.01
N ASN A 139 -1.32 14.60 -6.24
CA ASN A 139 -0.73 15.05 -7.48
C ASN A 139 0.77 14.74 -7.52
N ILE A 140 1.24 14.17 -8.63
CA ILE A 140 2.66 13.81 -8.82
C ILE A 140 3.36 14.63 -9.90
N ASP A 141 2.84 15.81 -10.25
CA ASP A 141 3.58 16.73 -11.11
C ASP A 141 4.90 17.13 -10.46
N THR A 142 5.97 17.13 -11.25
CA THR A 142 7.25 17.70 -10.82
C THR A 142 7.22 19.23 -10.91
N GLY A 143 7.92 19.91 -10.01
CA GLY A 143 7.96 21.39 -9.97
C GLY A 143 7.03 21.97 -8.91
N ASP A 144 6.52 23.18 -9.17
CA ASP A 144 5.64 23.92 -8.26
C ASP A 144 4.19 23.41 -8.27
N ASP A 145 3.33 24.04 -7.50
CA ASP A 145 1.92 23.67 -7.36
C ASP A 145 0.95 24.54 -8.17
N GLU A 146 1.47 25.45 -9.02
CA GLU A 146 0.63 26.37 -9.80
C GLU A 146 -0.24 25.62 -10.81
N LYS A 147 0.36 24.70 -11.59
CA LYS A 147 -0.39 23.93 -12.59
C LYS A 147 -1.51 23.09 -12.00
N PRO A 148 -1.30 22.25 -10.95
CA PRO A 148 -2.39 21.53 -10.35
C PRO A 148 -3.44 22.43 -9.69
N LYS A 149 -3.07 23.53 -9.04
CA LYS A 149 -4.01 24.50 -8.47
C LYS A 149 -4.87 25.16 -9.54
N THR A 150 -4.25 25.62 -10.61
CA THR A 150 -4.97 26.22 -11.75
C THR A 150 -5.96 25.23 -12.35
N PHE A 151 -5.53 23.97 -12.59
CA PHE A 151 -6.41 22.93 -13.12
C PHE A 151 -7.62 22.69 -12.21
N LEU A 152 -7.42 22.52 -10.89
CA LEU A 152 -8.52 22.28 -9.94
C LEU A 152 -9.50 23.46 -9.93
N THR A 153 -8.99 24.70 -9.99
CA THR A 153 -9.81 25.91 -10.04
C THR A 153 -10.62 26.00 -11.33
N GLU A 154 -9.97 25.81 -12.49
CA GLU A 154 -10.62 25.91 -13.81
C GLU A 154 -11.70 24.83 -14.02
N THR A 155 -11.53 23.66 -13.39
CA THR A 155 -12.47 22.54 -13.51
C THR A 155 -13.52 22.50 -12.39
N GLY A 156 -13.52 23.47 -11.47
CA GLY A 156 -14.48 23.55 -10.36
C GLY A 156 -14.33 22.42 -9.33
N VAL A 157 -13.13 21.88 -9.18
CA VAL A 157 -12.79 20.88 -8.16
C VAL A 157 -12.49 21.63 -6.87
N ASP A 158 -13.46 21.69 -5.98
CA ASP A 158 -13.48 22.54 -4.77
C ASP A 158 -13.61 21.76 -3.45
N ALA A 159 -14.02 20.48 -3.47
CA ALA A 159 -14.09 19.63 -2.29
C ALA A 159 -12.81 18.83 -2.03
N LEU A 160 -12.01 18.62 -3.07
CA LEU A 160 -10.77 17.87 -2.94
C LEU A 160 -9.62 18.76 -2.47
N GLN A 161 -8.87 18.29 -1.50
CA GLN A 161 -7.66 18.96 -1.06
C GLN A 161 -6.48 18.61 -1.99
N LEU A 162 -5.54 19.54 -2.17
CA LEU A 162 -4.35 19.30 -2.97
C LEU A 162 -3.25 18.68 -2.10
N TYR A 163 -3.06 17.36 -2.25
CA TYR A 163 -1.89 16.64 -1.75
C TYR A 163 -0.84 16.55 -2.85
N ARG A 164 0.44 16.57 -2.49
CA ARG A 164 1.52 16.66 -3.47
C ARG A 164 2.67 15.71 -3.19
N ASP A 165 3.17 15.06 -4.25
CA ASP A 165 4.49 14.46 -4.29
C ASP A 165 5.22 14.86 -5.56
N ASN A 166 5.96 15.97 -5.51
CA ASN A 166 6.74 16.49 -6.64
C ASN A 166 8.01 15.68 -6.94
N THR A 167 8.26 14.60 -6.20
CA THR A 167 9.40 13.69 -6.39
C THR A 167 9.06 12.42 -7.17
N ILE A 168 7.75 12.17 -7.42
CA ILE A 168 7.22 10.91 -7.98
C ILE A 168 7.54 9.70 -7.06
N GLY A 169 7.90 9.94 -5.81
CA GLY A 169 8.31 8.91 -4.84
C GLY A 169 7.19 7.95 -4.51
N VAL A 170 5.96 8.46 -4.32
CA VAL A 170 4.75 7.65 -4.06
C VAL A 170 4.49 6.69 -5.22
N PHE A 171 4.48 7.19 -6.46
CA PHE A 171 4.27 6.34 -7.63
C PHE A 171 5.35 5.24 -7.73
N ASN A 172 6.62 5.60 -7.53
CA ASN A 172 7.73 4.66 -7.57
C ASN A 172 7.66 3.62 -6.44
N SER A 173 7.19 4.00 -5.26
CA SER A 173 6.97 3.08 -4.14
C SER A 173 5.86 2.08 -4.46
N LEU A 174 4.71 2.55 -4.94
CA LEU A 174 3.59 1.69 -5.35
C LEU A 174 3.95 0.79 -6.53
N LYS A 175 4.77 1.28 -7.48
CA LYS A 175 5.27 0.48 -8.60
C LYS A 175 6.15 -0.68 -8.13
N LYS A 176 7.03 -0.47 -7.16
CA LYS A 176 7.85 -1.54 -6.56
C LYS A 176 7.00 -2.61 -5.87
N GLU A 177 5.86 -2.22 -5.33
CA GLU A 177 4.88 -3.11 -4.70
C GLU A 177 3.90 -3.77 -5.69
N GLY A 178 4.03 -3.50 -7.00
CA GLY A 178 3.15 -4.04 -8.03
C GLY A 178 1.74 -3.45 -8.04
N LEU A 179 1.56 -2.24 -7.46
CA LEU A 179 0.26 -1.57 -7.36
C LEU A 179 0.07 -0.45 -8.40
N ALA A 180 1.16 0.09 -8.97
CA ALA A 180 1.13 1.17 -9.96
C ALA A 180 1.81 0.74 -11.25
N PHE A 181 1.09 0.79 -12.38
CA PHE A 181 1.60 0.48 -13.72
C PHE A 181 1.49 1.67 -14.68
N GLY A 182 0.65 2.63 -14.37
CA GLY A 182 0.38 3.87 -15.11
C GLY A 182 -0.50 4.78 -14.27
N LEU A 183 -0.93 5.92 -14.82
CA LEU A 183 -1.86 6.84 -14.18
C LEU A 183 -3.23 6.82 -14.89
N PRO A 184 -4.31 7.07 -14.16
CA PRO A 184 -4.39 7.18 -12.69
C PRO A 184 -4.21 5.83 -11.98
N VAL A 185 -3.82 5.88 -10.71
CA VAL A 185 -3.82 4.73 -9.79
C VAL A 185 -4.76 5.05 -8.64
N THR A 186 -5.70 4.15 -8.36
CA THR A 186 -6.60 4.33 -7.21
C THR A 186 -6.53 3.13 -6.29
N LEU A 187 -6.32 3.40 -5.01
CA LEU A 187 -6.26 2.39 -3.95
C LEU A 187 -7.32 2.69 -2.90
N LEU A 188 -8.03 1.66 -2.47
CA LEU A 188 -8.98 1.72 -1.36
C LEU A 188 -8.34 1.13 -0.12
N LEU A 189 -8.28 1.92 0.95
CA LEU A 189 -7.68 1.56 2.24
C LEU A 189 -8.78 1.56 3.31
N ASP A 190 -8.68 0.66 4.27
CA ASP A 190 -9.58 0.64 5.43
C ASP A 190 -9.20 1.71 6.48
N ASP A 191 -10.00 1.79 7.54
CA ASP A 191 -9.84 2.69 8.68
C ASP A 191 -8.53 2.49 9.48
N LYS A 192 -7.80 1.40 9.22
CA LYS A 192 -6.47 1.11 9.79
C LYS A 192 -5.33 1.38 8.82
N GLY A 193 -5.65 1.87 7.60
CA GLY A 193 -4.69 2.09 6.53
C GLY A 193 -4.24 0.82 5.80
N CYS A 194 -5.00 -0.28 5.92
CA CYS A 194 -4.72 -1.51 5.20
C CYS A 194 -5.33 -1.49 3.79
N LEU A 195 -4.55 -1.91 2.80
CA LEU A 195 -5.01 -2.02 1.42
C LEU A 195 -6.14 -3.05 1.29
N ILE A 196 -7.30 -2.62 0.82
CA ILE A 196 -8.46 -3.48 0.52
C ILE A 196 -8.51 -3.84 -0.95
N SER A 197 -8.33 -2.86 -1.84
CA SER A 197 -8.39 -3.05 -3.28
C SER A 197 -7.67 -1.93 -4.02
N GLY A 198 -7.41 -2.14 -5.31
CA GLY A 198 -6.79 -1.11 -6.15
C GLY A 198 -7.07 -1.33 -7.62
N MET A 199 -6.90 -0.28 -8.42
CA MET A 199 -6.98 -0.32 -9.87
C MET A 199 -5.98 0.64 -10.52
N ASN A 200 -5.68 0.39 -11.77
CA ASN A 200 -4.98 1.30 -12.66
C ASN A 200 -5.93 1.69 -13.81
N GLY A 201 -5.97 2.97 -14.13
CA GLY A 201 -6.90 3.54 -15.10
C GLY A 201 -8.07 4.29 -14.44
N PRO A 202 -8.84 5.06 -15.24
CA PRO A 202 -9.91 5.92 -14.75
C PRO A 202 -11.19 5.14 -14.44
N ALA A 203 -12.04 5.74 -13.59
CA ALA A 203 -13.39 5.26 -13.33
C ALA A 203 -14.38 6.42 -13.15
N ALA A 204 -15.69 6.13 -13.30
CA ALA A 204 -16.75 7.08 -12.96
C ALA A 204 -17.03 7.01 -11.44
N TRP A 205 -16.26 7.76 -10.67
CA TRP A 205 -16.30 7.72 -9.21
C TRP A 205 -17.59 8.27 -8.60
N ASP A 206 -18.35 9.07 -9.34
CA ASP A 206 -19.68 9.57 -9.00
C ASP A 206 -20.81 8.59 -9.32
N SER A 207 -20.51 7.41 -9.88
CA SER A 207 -21.49 6.38 -10.21
C SER A 207 -22.06 5.68 -8.96
N GLU A 208 -23.26 5.10 -9.11
CA GLU A 208 -23.87 4.29 -8.05
C GLU A 208 -23.04 3.04 -7.69
N ASP A 209 -22.32 2.46 -8.67
CA ASP A 209 -21.42 1.34 -8.41
C ASP A 209 -20.25 1.75 -7.50
N ALA A 210 -19.63 2.91 -7.77
CA ALA A 210 -18.57 3.47 -6.93
C ALA A 210 -19.08 3.78 -5.51
N LYS A 211 -20.24 4.45 -5.41
CA LYS A 211 -20.86 4.76 -4.12
C LYS A 211 -21.23 3.53 -3.32
N ALA A 212 -21.73 2.48 -3.99
CA ALA A 212 -22.03 1.21 -3.34
C ALA A 212 -20.77 0.54 -2.79
N LEU A 213 -19.67 0.56 -3.56
CA LEU A 213 -18.36 0.05 -3.11
C LEU A 213 -17.87 0.80 -1.87
N ILE A 214 -17.91 2.14 -1.90
CA ILE A 214 -17.46 2.97 -0.77
C ILE A 214 -18.37 2.78 0.47
N LYS A 215 -19.70 2.74 0.30
CA LYS A 215 -20.64 2.43 1.41
C LYS A 215 -20.32 1.08 2.06
N GLY A 216 -20.06 0.06 1.24
CA GLY A 216 -19.63 -1.25 1.73
C GLY A 216 -18.32 -1.18 2.51
N ALA A 217 -17.33 -0.42 2.03
CA ALA A 217 -16.04 -0.27 2.69
C ALA A 217 -16.10 0.48 4.03
N ILE A 218 -16.97 1.49 4.15
CA ILE A 218 -17.19 2.24 5.41
C ILE A 218 -17.93 1.39 6.45
N GLY A 219 -18.83 0.51 6.01
CA GLY A 219 -19.69 -0.30 6.86
C GLY A 219 -19.13 -1.66 7.27
N SER A 220 -18.00 -2.06 6.71
CA SER A 220 -17.38 -3.39 6.89
C SER A 220 -16.48 -3.49 8.12
#